data_2ef8eecad29455aa219ef4e3385b2bfc
#
_entry.id   2ef8eecad29455aa219ef4e3385b2bfc
#
_cell.length_a   1.000
_cell.length_b   1.000
_cell.length_c   1.000
_cell.angle_alpha   90.00
_cell.angle_beta   90.00
_cell.angle_gamma   90.00
#
_symmetry.space_group_name_H-M   'P 1'
#
loop_
_entity.id
_entity.type
_entity.pdbx_description
1 polymer ?
#
loop_
_entity_poly.entity_id
_entity_poly.type
_entity_poly.pdbx_seq_one_letter_code
_entity_poly.pdbx_strand_id
1 'polypeptide(L)'
;VTVQSKGKLTMKTSLTWLNEYLEESVAVDEQSAADLAERIERTSVEVDSVTTLAGKQDGLVVAQVKTVAPHPDSDHMVITQVDIGQDELIQVVTGAPNVAEGQYVILAQVGSHIIDHNTGDMIEIKQATLRGETSFGMLVALQEIGFDNKIAPKDFDAGIYVFGEEDNVHAGDDAIAILGMNEPVIDTDLTPNRSDMLSMLGTAYEFGAMLGIKVVIPDFDLVEYEPLAADQIQISVESDELAS
;
A
#
# COMPACT_ATOMS: atom_id res chain seq x y z
N VAL A 1 6.45 11.35 -6.96
CA VAL A 1 7.75 12.00 -6.67
C VAL A 1 7.62 12.66 -5.31
N THR A 2 8.10 11.97 -4.27
CA THR A 2 8.15 12.54 -2.92
C THR A 2 9.34 13.49 -2.89
N VAL A 3 9.10 14.78 -3.13
CA VAL A 3 10.07 15.81 -2.76
C VAL A 3 10.04 15.88 -1.23
N GLN A 4 10.92 15.13 -0.57
CA GLN A 4 11.21 15.37 0.84
C GLN A 4 11.79 16.77 0.97
N SER A 5 10.99 17.72 1.44
CA SER A 5 11.48 19.01 1.88
C SER A 5 12.38 18.76 3.09
N LYS A 6 13.68 18.94 2.93
CA LYS A 6 14.66 18.80 4.02
C LYS A 6 14.28 19.74 5.17
N GLY A 7 13.83 19.16 6.28
CA GLY A 7 13.59 19.88 7.54
C GLY A 7 12.13 20.11 7.92
N LYS A 8 11.16 19.63 7.15
CA LYS A 8 9.74 19.72 7.47
C LYS A 8 9.30 18.48 8.26
N LEU A 9 8.61 18.69 9.38
CA LEU A 9 7.99 17.58 10.13
C LEU A 9 6.58 17.39 9.57
N THR A 10 6.30 16.22 9.02
CA THR A 10 4.98 15.91 8.47
C THR A 10 4.40 14.67 9.11
N MET A 11 3.07 14.63 9.22
CA MET A 11 2.32 13.44 9.66
C MET A 11 1.28 13.09 8.62
N LYS A 12 1.34 11.86 8.13
CA LYS A 12 0.35 11.28 7.21
C LYS A 12 -0.71 10.55 8.01
N THR A 13 -1.94 11.03 7.91
CA THR A 13 -3.08 10.47 8.64
C THR A 13 -3.96 9.68 7.69
N SER A 14 -3.95 8.36 7.82
CA SER A 14 -4.91 7.44 7.24
C SER A 14 -6.22 7.55 8.03
N LEU A 15 -7.36 7.71 7.35
CA LEU A 15 -8.65 7.80 8.02
C LEU A 15 -9.11 6.45 8.58
N THR A 16 -8.78 5.35 7.90
CA THR A 16 -9.04 4.00 8.41
C THR A 16 -8.30 3.76 9.71
N TRP A 17 -7.01 4.09 9.76
CA TRP A 17 -6.22 3.94 10.99
C TRP A 17 -6.64 4.92 12.09
N LEU A 18 -7.03 6.15 11.73
CA LEU A 18 -7.60 7.12 12.68
C LEU A 18 -8.86 6.57 13.36
N ASN A 19 -9.72 5.90 12.60
CA ASN A 19 -10.96 5.32 13.10
C ASN A 19 -10.76 4.22 14.16
N GLU A 20 -9.60 3.56 14.19
CA GLU A 20 -9.28 2.59 15.25
C GLU A 20 -9.16 3.25 16.64
N TYR A 21 -8.92 4.57 16.68
CA TYR A 21 -8.79 5.35 17.91
C TYR A 21 -10.01 6.22 18.23
N LEU A 22 -11.03 6.24 17.40
CA LEU A 22 -12.23 7.05 17.62
C LEU A 22 -13.42 6.18 18.04
N GLU A 23 -14.14 6.63 19.07
CA GLU A 23 -15.38 5.95 19.55
C GLU A 23 -16.46 5.96 18.45
N GLU A 24 -16.52 7.01 17.64
CA GLU A 24 -17.40 7.15 16.46
C GLU A 24 -16.53 7.36 15.22
N SER A 25 -16.64 6.46 14.25
CA SER A 25 -15.85 6.52 13.01
C SER A 25 -16.26 7.68 12.13
N VAL A 26 -15.28 8.29 11.48
CA VAL A 26 -15.48 9.22 10.36
C VAL A 26 -15.55 8.43 9.05
N ALA A 27 -16.24 8.99 8.03
CA ALA A 27 -16.29 8.35 6.73
C ALA A 27 -14.91 8.39 6.03
N VAL A 28 -14.57 7.30 5.33
CA VAL A 28 -13.30 7.14 4.62
C VAL A 28 -13.55 7.39 3.13
N ASP A 29 -13.69 8.65 2.76
CA ASP A 29 -13.90 9.12 1.39
C ASP A 29 -13.24 10.49 1.17
N GLU A 30 -13.08 10.87 -0.10
CA GLU A 30 -12.41 12.13 -0.47
C GLU A 30 -13.10 13.38 0.09
N GLN A 31 -14.44 13.39 0.15
CA GLN A 31 -15.18 14.54 0.69
C GLN A 31 -14.97 14.69 2.19
N SER A 32 -15.06 13.59 2.92
CA SER A 32 -14.82 13.57 4.37
C SER A 32 -13.37 13.97 4.70
N ALA A 33 -12.41 13.49 3.93
CA ALA A 33 -11.01 13.87 4.10
C ALA A 33 -10.79 15.37 3.84
N ALA A 34 -11.41 15.92 2.80
CA ALA A 34 -11.32 17.35 2.49
C ALA A 34 -11.95 18.22 3.60
N ASP A 35 -13.12 17.82 4.10
CA ASP A 35 -13.80 18.52 5.19
C ASP A 35 -13.00 18.47 6.50
N LEU A 36 -12.41 17.32 6.82
CA LEU A 36 -11.54 17.13 7.97
C LEU A 36 -10.25 17.95 7.84
N ALA A 37 -9.64 17.96 6.66
CA ALA A 37 -8.46 18.75 6.35
C ALA A 37 -8.73 20.26 6.53
N GLU A 38 -9.82 20.79 6.00
CA GLU A 38 -10.21 22.19 6.20
C GLU A 38 -10.41 22.51 7.68
N ARG A 39 -11.06 21.62 8.44
CA ARG A 39 -11.32 21.83 9.86
C ARG A 39 -10.02 21.81 10.69
N ILE A 40 -9.13 20.85 10.47
CA ILE A 40 -7.87 20.75 11.22
C ILE A 40 -6.95 21.93 10.89
N GLU A 41 -6.90 22.38 9.64
CA GLU A 41 -6.13 23.56 9.22
C GLU A 41 -6.59 24.83 9.92
N ARG A 42 -7.90 24.98 10.11
CA ARG A 42 -8.49 26.17 10.79
C ARG A 42 -8.34 26.14 12.29
N THR A 43 -8.11 25.01 12.92
CA THR A 43 -8.17 24.86 14.39
C THR A 43 -6.84 24.47 15.02
N SER A 44 -5.91 23.86 14.28
CA SER A 44 -4.74 23.25 14.89
C SER A 44 -3.45 23.38 14.08
N VAL A 45 -3.32 22.68 12.96
CA VAL A 45 -2.07 22.53 12.19
C VAL A 45 -2.32 22.75 10.71
N GLU A 46 -1.30 23.17 9.97
CA GLU A 46 -1.34 23.36 8.53
C GLU A 46 -1.49 22.01 7.81
N VAL A 47 -2.28 21.98 6.75
CA VAL A 47 -2.45 20.80 5.87
C VAL A 47 -1.67 21.03 4.58
N ASP A 48 -0.73 20.13 4.29
CA ASP A 48 0.05 20.17 3.05
C ASP A 48 -0.75 19.65 1.86
N SER A 49 -1.44 18.53 2.06
CA SER A 49 -2.22 17.89 0.99
C SER A 49 -3.21 16.85 1.52
N VAL A 50 -4.20 16.54 0.69
CA VAL A 50 -5.01 15.34 0.79
C VAL A 50 -4.79 14.55 -0.49
N THR A 51 -4.30 13.32 -0.36
CA THR A 51 -3.92 12.47 -1.50
C THR A 51 -4.30 11.02 -1.24
N THR A 52 -4.39 10.22 -2.31
CA THR A 52 -4.48 8.76 -2.22
C THR A 52 -3.14 8.14 -2.60
N LEU A 53 -2.84 6.94 -2.12
CA LEU A 53 -1.63 6.20 -2.52
C LEU A 53 -1.66 5.83 -4.00
N ALA A 54 -2.85 5.53 -4.54
CA ALA A 54 -3.02 5.28 -5.97
C ALA A 54 -2.68 6.51 -6.83
N GLY A 55 -2.91 7.72 -6.31
CA GLY A 55 -2.71 8.94 -7.08
C GLY A 55 -3.57 8.96 -8.34
N LYS A 56 -2.91 8.84 -9.51
CA LYS A 56 -3.58 8.79 -10.83
C LYS A 56 -3.55 7.41 -11.48
N GLN A 57 -3.18 6.38 -10.73
CA GLN A 57 -3.18 5.01 -11.23
C GLN A 57 -4.61 4.50 -11.33
N ASP A 58 -4.88 3.72 -12.37
CA ASP A 58 -6.22 3.19 -12.66
C ASP A 58 -6.14 1.87 -13.44
N GLY A 59 -7.27 1.19 -13.58
CA GLY A 59 -7.40 0.01 -14.42
C GLY A 59 -6.63 -1.22 -13.94
N LEU A 60 -6.26 -1.27 -12.65
CA LEU A 60 -5.60 -2.41 -12.02
C LEU A 60 -6.64 -3.38 -11.47
N VAL A 61 -6.62 -4.61 -11.96
CA VAL A 61 -7.57 -5.64 -11.53
C VAL A 61 -6.85 -6.89 -11.00
N VAL A 62 -7.52 -7.60 -10.13
CA VAL A 62 -7.07 -8.94 -9.72
C VAL A 62 -7.29 -9.91 -10.87
N ALA A 63 -6.26 -10.64 -11.25
CA ALA A 63 -6.31 -11.65 -12.29
C ALA A 63 -5.86 -13.00 -11.76
N GLN A 64 -6.58 -14.08 -12.11
CA GLN A 64 -6.13 -15.42 -11.80
C GLN A 64 -5.33 -16.01 -12.96
N VAL A 65 -4.11 -16.46 -12.71
CA VAL A 65 -3.26 -17.12 -13.70
C VAL A 65 -3.81 -18.54 -13.95
N LYS A 66 -4.34 -18.79 -15.14
CA LYS A 66 -4.90 -20.09 -15.52
C LYS A 66 -3.86 -21.03 -16.11
N THR A 67 -2.98 -20.51 -16.97
CA THR A 67 -1.90 -21.30 -17.59
C THR A 67 -0.63 -20.49 -17.70
N VAL A 68 0.51 -21.18 -17.64
CA VAL A 68 1.85 -20.61 -17.85
C VAL A 68 2.59 -21.49 -18.86
N ALA A 69 2.97 -20.94 -20.00
CA ALA A 69 3.71 -21.64 -21.05
C ALA A 69 5.05 -20.94 -21.34
N PRO A 70 6.13 -21.67 -21.64
CA PRO A 70 7.39 -21.07 -22.06
C PRO A 70 7.21 -20.26 -23.35
N HIS A 71 7.88 -19.11 -23.43
CA HIS A 71 7.87 -18.30 -24.63
C HIS A 71 8.74 -18.98 -25.73
N PRO A 72 8.25 -19.12 -26.99
CA PRO A 72 8.97 -19.88 -28.02
C PRO A 72 10.34 -19.28 -28.39
N ASP A 73 10.49 -17.95 -28.29
CA ASP A 73 11.70 -17.21 -28.70
C ASP A 73 12.40 -16.51 -27.51
N SER A 74 12.19 -17.00 -26.27
CA SER A 74 12.84 -16.42 -25.09
C SER A 74 13.03 -17.44 -23.98
N ASP A 75 14.22 -17.46 -23.41
CA ASP A 75 14.59 -18.30 -22.25
C ASP A 75 14.12 -17.68 -20.91
N HIS A 76 13.67 -16.41 -20.92
CA HIS A 76 13.36 -15.63 -19.70
C HIS A 76 11.90 -15.16 -19.62
N MET A 77 11.14 -15.31 -20.70
CA MET A 77 9.74 -14.91 -20.72
C MET A 77 8.81 -16.13 -20.75
N VAL A 78 7.63 -15.94 -20.21
CA VAL A 78 6.53 -16.88 -20.30
C VAL A 78 5.28 -16.20 -20.85
N ILE A 79 4.42 -17.01 -21.48
CA ILE A 79 3.10 -16.58 -21.94
C ILE A 79 2.09 -17.10 -20.92
N THR A 80 1.31 -16.21 -20.36
CA THR A 80 0.25 -16.55 -19.41
C THR A 80 -1.11 -16.31 -20.02
N GLN A 81 -2.10 -17.12 -19.62
CA GLN A 81 -3.51 -16.84 -19.85
C GLN A 81 -4.12 -16.51 -18.48
N VAL A 82 -4.67 -15.33 -18.33
CA VAL A 82 -5.22 -14.84 -17.07
C VAL A 82 -6.72 -14.59 -17.19
N ASP A 83 -7.44 -14.91 -16.13
CA ASP A 83 -8.86 -14.69 -15.96
C ASP A 83 -9.08 -13.44 -15.11
N ILE A 84 -9.89 -12.51 -15.58
CA ILE A 84 -10.31 -11.31 -14.87
C ILE A 84 -11.82 -11.30 -14.60
N GLY A 85 -12.45 -12.46 -14.51
CA GLY A 85 -13.90 -12.56 -14.31
C GLY A 85 -14.74 -12.27 -15.56
N GLN A 86 -14.12 -12.33 -16.75
CA GLN A 86 -14.79 -12.17 -18.05
C GLN A 86 -14.86 -13.49 -18.81
N ASP A 87 -15.64 -13.53 -19.89
CA ASP A 87 -15.85 -14.75 -20.68
C ASP A 87 -14.57 -15.25 -21.39
N GLU A 88 -13.64 -14.35 -21.70
CA GLU A 88 -12.40 -14.66 -22.42
C GLU A 88 -11.18 -14.44 -21.52
N LEU A 89 -10.20 -15.36 -21.63
CA LEU A 89 -8.91 -15.21 -20.98
C LEU A 89 -8.05 -14.18 -21.70
N ILE A 90 -7.24 -13.44 -20.95
CA ILE A 90 -6.33 -12.43 -21.47
C ILE A 90 -4.92 -13.03 -21.56
N GLN A 91 -4.31 -12.94 -22.75
CA GLN A 91 -2.91 -13.31 -22.91
C GLN A 91 -1.99 -12.20 -22.42
N VAL A 92 -1.09 -12.56 -21.51
CA VAL A 92 -0.05 -11.65 -21.01
C VAL A 92 1.31 -12.32 -21.10
N VAL A 93 2.26 -11.64 -21.70
CA VAL A 93 3.67 -12.07 -21.78
C VAL A 93 4.43 -11.38 -20.66
N THR A 94 5.12 -12.15 -19.83
CA THR A 94 5.87 -11.60 -18.68
C THR A 94 7.23 -12.26 -18.55
N GLY A 95 8.18 -11.51 -18.00
CA GLY A 95 9.49 -12.01 -17.55
C GLY A 95 9.58 -12.23 -16.05
N ALA A 96 8.47 -12.16 -15.32
CA ALA A 96 8.47 -12.33 -13.87
C ALA A 96 8.84 -13.77 -13.49
N PRO A 97 9.86 -13.96 -12.64
CA PRO A 97 10.36 -15.29 -12.29
C PRO A 97 9.45 -16.07 -11.34
N ASN A 98 8.52 -15.37 -10.67
CA ASN A 98 7.66 -15.93 -9.62
C ASN A 98 6.22 -16.23 -10.10
N VAL A 99 5.91 -16.08 -11.40
CA VAL A 99 4.57 -16.37 -11.91
C VAL A 99 4.32 -17.87 -11.97
N ALA A 100 3.17 -18.33 -11.46
CA ALA A 100 2.74 -19.73 -11.49
C ALA A 100 1.23 -19.87 -11.70
N GLU A 101 0.79 -21.03 -12.18
CA GLU A 101 -0.62 -21.34 -12.34
C GLU A 101 -1.37 -21.36 -11.01
N GLY A 102 -2.59 -20.84 -11.01
CA GLY A 102 -3.47 -20.77 -9.84
C GLY A 102 -3.31 -19.49 -9.01
N GLN A 103 -2.22 -18.75 -9.18
CA GLN A 103 -1.98 -17.51 -8.44
C GLN A 103 -2.98 -16.41 -8.79
N TYR A 104 -3.33 -15.60 -7.80
CA TYR A 104 -3.98 -14.31 -7.98
C TYR A 104 -2.93 -13.21 -7.99
N VAL A 105 -2.95 -12.38 -9.01
CA VAL A 105 -1.93 -11.36 -9.30
C VAL A 105 -2.59 -10.06 -9.71
N ILE A 106 -1.82 -8.96 -9.77
CA ILE A 106 -2.32 -7.68 -10.28
C ILE A 106 -2.08 -7.62 -11.78
N LEU A 107 -3.13 -7.38 -12.55
CA LEU A 107 -3.07 -7.08 -13.98
C LEU A 107 -3.38 -5.61 -14.22
N ALA A 108 -2.43 -4.90 -14.83
CA ALA A 108 -2.68 -3.62 -15.49
C ALA A 108 -3.23 -3.89 -16.90
N GLN A 109 -4.49 -3.53 -17.13
CA GLN A 109 -5.17 -3.71 -18.40
C GLN A 109 -4.65 -2.72 -19.46
N VAL A 110 -4.91 -2.99 -20.73
CA VAL A 110 -4.64 -2.01 -21.79
C VAL A 110 -5.47 -0.74 -21.55
N GLY A 111 -4.81 0.42 -21.53
CA GLY A 111 -5.38 1.72 -21.21
C GLY A 111 -5.24 2.14 -19.76
N SER A 112 -4.81 1.26 -18.85
CA SER A 112 -4.54 1.61 -17.46
C SER A 112 -3.25 2.43 -17.30
N HIS A 113 -3.16 3.14 -16.19
CA HIS A 113 -2.00 3.97 -15.85
C HIS A 113 -1.29 3.43 -14.61
N ILE A 114 0.02 3.24 -14.74
CA ILE A 114 0.90 2.80 -13.64
C ILE A 114 2.15 3.69 -13.58
N ILE A 115 2.98 3.47 -12.57
CA ILE A 115 4.26 4.17 -12.41
C ILE A 115 5.37 3.36 -13.10
N ASP A 116 6.12 3.98 -14.00
CA ASP A 116 7.37 3.38 -14.49
C ASP A 116 8.39 3.37 -13.36
N HIS A 117 8.74 2.18 -12.92
CA HIS A 117 9.66 1.96 -11.81
C HIS A 117 11.07 2.55 -12.05
N ASN A 118 11.49 2.73 -13.31
CA ASN A 118 12.81 3.29 -13.64
C ASN A 118 12.83 4.82 -13.65
N THR A 119 11.75 5.45 -14.12
CA THR A 119 11.67 6.92 -14.26
C THR A 119 10.84 7.58 -13.18
N GLY A 120 9.90 6.85 -12.55
CA GLY A 120 8.90 7.39 -11.64
C GLY A 120 7.76 8.14 -12.34
N ASP A 121 7.71 8.11 -13.67
CA ASP A 121 6.67 8.77 -14.45
C ASP A 121 5.45 7.87 -14.60
N MET A 122 4.28 8.48 -14.77
CA MET A 122 3.07 7.76 -15.14
C MET A 122 3.15 7.31 -16.60
N ILE A 123 2.87 6.03 -16.84
CA ILE A 123 2.79 5.44 -18.17
C ILE A 123 1.43 4.78 -18.40
N GLU A 124 0.94 4.87 -19.61
CA GLU A 124 -0.25 4.16 -20.08
C GLU A 124 0.15 2.77 -20.60
N ILE A 125 -0.49 1.74 -20.10
CA ILE A 125 -0.29 0.36 -20.58
C ILE A 125 -0.95 0.19 -21.95
N LYS A 126 -0.16 -0.25 -22.92
CA LYS A 126 -0.60 -0.50 -24.29
C LYS A 126 -0.44 -1.96 -24.64
N GLN A 127 -1.25 -2.42 -25.60
CA GLN A 127 -0.98 -3.70 -26.24
C GLN A 127 0.45 -3.69 -26.83
N ALA A 128 1.21 -4.71 -26.49
CA ALA A 128 2.60 -4.84 -26.91
C ALA A 128 2.83 -6.19 -27.61
N THR A 129 3.78 -6.23 -28.55
CA THR A 129 4.26 -7.47 -29.14
C THR A 129 5.67 -7.73 -28.67
N LEU A 130 5.85 -8.79 -27.90
CA LEU A 130 7.13 -9.17 -27.29
C LEU A 130 7.67 -10.42 -28.00
N ARG A 131 8.71 -10.26 -28.80
CA ARG A 131 9.33 -11.33 -29.60
C ARG A 131 8.32 -12.19 -30.40
N GLY A 132 7.32 -11.54 -31.02
CA GLY A 132 6.32 -12.20 -31.84
C GLY A 132 5.01 -12.56 -31.13
N GLU A 133 5.00 -12.59 -29.80
CA GLU A 133 3.80 -12.86 -28.98
C GLU A 133 3.15 -11.58 -28.50
N THR A 134 1.82 -11.51 -28.58
CA THR A 134 1.06 -10.32 -28.18
C THR A 134 0.68 -10.36 -26.71
N SER A 135 0.94 -9.27 -25.99
CA SER A 135 0.51 -9.07 -24.62
C SER A 135 -0.60 -8.03 -24.57
N PHE A 136 -1.72 -8.36 -23.90
CA PHE A 136 -2.88 -7.48 -23.73
C PHE A 136 -2.97 -6.91 -22.30
N GLY A 137 -1.84 -6.59 -21.72
CA GLY A 137 -1.70 -6.05 -20.38
C GLY A 137 -0.33 -6.36 -19.82
N MET A 138 -0.16 -6.05 -18.53
CA MET A 138 1.08 -6.25 -17.80
C MET A 138 0.79 -6.79 -16.40
N LEU A 139 1.46 -7.86 -16.00
CA LEU A 139 1.47 -8.29 -14.60
C LEU A 139 2.39 -7.39 -13.80
N VAL A 140 1.91 -6.87 -12.67
CA VAL A 140 2.47 -5.70 -12.01
C VAL A 140 3.23 -6.09 -10.74
N ALA A 141 4.39 -5.50 -10.55
CA ALA A 141 5.15 -5.53 -9.31
C ALA A 141 4.69 -4.39 -8.38
N LEU A 142 4.92 -4.54 -7.07
CA LEU A 142 4.56 -3.50 -6.09
C LEU A 142 5.23 -2.15 -6.38
N GLN A 143 6.44 -2.17 -6.93
CA GLN A 143 7.19 -0.96 -7.29
C GLN A 143 6.51 -0.15 -8.41
N GLU A 144 5.80 -0.83 -9.30
CA GLU A 144 5.09 -0.22 -10.43
C GLU A 144 3.76 0.40 -10.04
N ILE A 145 3.33 0.18 -8.79
CA ILE A 145 2.17 0.82 -8.18
C ILE A 145 2.55 1.76 -7.02
N GLY A 146 3.84 2.10 -6.90
CA GLY A 146 4.32 3.15 -6.01
C GLY A 146 4.84 2.71 -4.65
N PHE A 147 4.96 1.41 -4.38
CA PHE A 147 5.60 0.93 -3.17
C PHE A 147 7.13 1.01 -3.30
N ASP A 148 7.77 1.64 -2.30
CA ASP A 148 9.24 1.67 -2.22
C ASP A 148 9.76 0.26 -1.89
N ASN A 149 10.90 -0.12 -2.49
CA ASN A 149 11.58 -1.40 -2.22
C ASN A 149 11.89 -1.67 -0.74
N LYS A 150 11.91 -0.61 0.09
CA LYS A 150 12.11 -0.73 1.54
C LYS A 150 10.84 -1.14 2.28
N ILE A 151 9.68 -0.92 1.67
CA ILE A 151 8.36 -1.19 2.24
C ILE A 151 7.82 -2.51 1.70
N ALA A 152 8.07 -2.80 0.41
CA ALA A 152 7.64 -4.04 -0.23
C ALA A 152 8.24 -5.26 0.49
N PRO A 153 7.45 -6.32 0.74
CA PRO A 153 7.96 -7.56 1.31
C PRO A 153 9.07 -8.13 0.42
N LYS A 154 10.11 -8.68 1.03
CA LYS A 154 11.30 -9.20 0.32
C LYS A 154 10.99 -10.31 -0.68
N ASP A 155 9.92 -11.03 -0.47
CA ASP A 155 9.46 -12.10 -1.35
C ASP A 155 9.02 -11.59 -2.73
N PHE A 156 8.76 -10.27 -2.84
CA PHE A 156 8.33 -9.61 -4.09
C PHE A 156 9.39 -8.64 -4.64
N ASP A 157 10.61 -8.63 -4.12
CA ASP A 157 11.69 -7.74 -4.59
C ASP A 157 12.05 -7.95 -6.08
N ALA A 158 11.84 -9.14 -6.61
CA ALA A 158 12.26 -9.54 -7.95
C ALA A 158 11.13 -10.17 -8.79
N GLY A 159 9.88 -9.72 -8.62
CA GLY A 159 8.77 -10.31 -9.36
C GLY A 159 7.47 -9.54 -9.22
N ILE A 160 6.40 -10.14 -9.71
CA ILE A 160 5.05 -9.61 -9.58
C ILE A 160 4.50 -9.83 -8.17
N TYR A 161 3.54 -8.98 -7.78
CA TYR A 161 2.79 -9.18 -6.55
C TYR A 161 1.82 -10.36 -6.69
N VAL A 162 1.79 -11.21 -5.68
CA VAL A 162 0.90 -12.37 -5.61
C VAL A 162 0.08 -12.27 -4.33
N PHE A 163 -1.25 -12.26 -4.45
CA PHE A 163 -2.16 -12.26 -3.32
C PHE A 163 -2.09 -13.59 -2.56
N GLY A 164 -2.12 -13.52 -1.22
CA GLY A 164 -2.22 -14.68 -0.35
C GLY A 164 -3.63 -15.26 -0.27
N GLU A 165 -3.77 -16.43 0.32
CA GLU A 165 -5.09 -17.04 0.56
C GLU A 165 -5.94 -16.21 1.54
N GLU A 166 -5.29 -15.49 2.45
CA GLU A 166 -5.91 -14.61 3.44
C GLU A 166 -6.56 -13.37 2.85
N ASP A 167 -6.12 -12.93 1.66
CA ASP A 167 -6.63 -11.71 1.00
C ASP A 167 -8.06 -11.90 0.46
N ASN A 168 -8.53 -13.15 0.32
CA ASN A 168 -9.88 -13.53 -0.12
C ASN A 168 -10.34 -12.76 -1.37
N VAL A 169 -9.48 -12.72 -2.40
CA VAL A 169 -9.68 -11.99 -3.65
C VAL A 169 -10.32 -12.85 -4.73
N HIS A 170 -10.98 -12.20 -5.69
CA HIS A 170 -11.57 -12.85 -6.84
C HIS A 170 -11.08 -12.21 -8.15
N ALA A 171 -11.08 -12.98 -9.23
CA ALA A 171 -10.76 -12.46 -10.54
C ALA A 171 -11.74 -11.34 -10.95
N GLY A 172 -11.19 -10.19 -11.35
CA GLY A 172 -11.94 -9.00 -11.71
C GLY A 172 -12.14 -7.97 -10.62
N ASP A 173 -11.76 -8.28 -9.38
CA ASP A 173 -11.80 -7.32 -8.27
C ASP A 173 -10.86 -6.12 -8.54
N ASP A 174 -11.21 -4.97 -8.00
CA ASP A 174 -10.36 -3.76 -8.07
C ASP A 174 -9.14 -3.92 -7.15
N ALA A 175 -7.96 -4.09 -7.73
CA ALA A 175 -6.73 -4.29 -6.98
C ALA A 175 -6.33 -3.04 -6.17
N ILE A 176 -6.63 -1.83 -6.66
CA ILE A 176 -6.35 -0.57 -5.94
C ILE A 176 -7.18 -0.51 -4.66
N ALA A 177 -8.45 -0.87 -4.73
CA ALA A 177 -9.34 -0.89 -3.58
C ALA A 177 -8.94 -1.94 -2.55
N ILE A 178 -8.59 -3.16 -2.99
CA ILE A 178 -8.15 -4.25 -2.10
C ILE A 178 -6.87 -3.89 -1.36
N LEU A 179 -5.92 -3.25 -2.05
CA LEU A 179 -4.66 -2.79 -1.43
C LEU A 179 -4.84 -1.52 -0.58
N GLY A 180 -6.06 -0.98 -0.45
CA GLY A 180 -6.34 0.24 0.31
C GLY A 180 -5.70 1.50 -0.28
N MET A 181 -5.28 1.46 -1.54
CA MET A 181 -4.55 2.56 -2.18
C MET A 181 -5.44 3.74 -2.58
N ASN A 182 -6.75 3.55 -2.62
CA ASN A 182 -7.75 4.59 -2.87
C ASN A 182 -8.17 5.35 -1.60
N GLU A 183 -7.64 4.97 -0.44
CA GLU A 183 -7.91 5.66 0.80
C GLU A 183 -7.29 7.06 0.79
N PRO A 184 -8.06 8.12 1.12
CA PRO A 184 -7.52 9.45 1.25
C PRO A 184 -6.66 9.58 2.51
N VAL A 185 -5.47 10.15 2.36
CA VAL A 185 -4.50 10.42 3.42
C VAL A 185 -4.32 11.93 3.56
N ILE A 186 -4.51 12.45 4.78
CA ILE A 186 -4.27 13.85 5.11
C ILE A 186 -2.80 13.99 5.53
N ASP A 187 -2.03 14.80 4.80
CA ASP A 187 -0.64 15.14 5.14
C ASP A 187 -0.60 16.50 5.82
N THR A 188 -0.18 16.52 7.09
CA THR A 188 -0.12 17.74 7.90
C THR A 188 1.32 18.19 8.10
N ASP A 189 1.54 19.51 8.10
CA ASP A 189 2.80 20.14 8.46
C ASP A 189 2.81 20.48 9.95
N LEU A 190 3.75 19.86 10.66
CA LEU A 190 3.86 20.01 12.09
C LEU A 190 4.97 20.98 12.48
N THR A 191 4.62 21.97 13.28
CA THR A 191 5.62 22.81 13.93
C THR A 191 6.33 22.04 15.05
N PRO A 192 7.59 22.40 15.42
CA PRO A 192 8.38 21.65 16.42
C PRO A 192 7.71 21.50 17.80
N ASN A 193 6.77 22.36 18.14
CA ASN A 193 6.01 22.30 19.40
C ASN A 193 4.83 21.31 19.36
N ARG A 194 4.53 20.71 18.20
CA ARG A 194 3.45 19.75 18.01
C ARG A 194 3.97 18.33 17.81
N SER A 195 5.01 17.96 18.57
CA SER A 195 5.56 16.59 18.58
C SER A 195 4.57 15.52 19.05
N ASP A 196 3.54 15.93 19.79
CA ASP A 196 2.39 15.08 20.17
C ASP A 196 1.71 14.43 18.95
N MET A 197 1.59 15.17 17.85
CA MET A 197 0.95 14.71 16.63
C MET A 197 1.86 13.85 15.71
N LEU A 198 3.08 13.50 16.12
CA LEU A 198 3.94 12.57 15.38
C LEU A 198 3.57 11.10 15.58
N SER A 199 2.37 10.81 16.05
CA SER A 199 1.81 9.46 16.18
C SER A 199 0.32 9.46 15.84
N MET A 200 -0.21 8.31 15.41
CA MET A 200 -1.65 8.17 15.14
C MET A 200 -2.49 8.45 16.39
N LEU A 201 -2.06 7.98 17.56
CA LEU A 201 -2.76 8.26 18.81
C LEU A 201 -2.79 9.76 19.14
N GLY A 202 -1.66 10.47 19.00
CA GLY A 202 -1.61 11.92 19.22
C GLY A 202 -2.48 12.68 18.21
N THR A 203 -2.43 12.28 16.96
CA THR A 203 -3.31 12.79 15.90
C THR A 203 -4.79 12.51 16.22
N ALA A 204 -5.11 11.32 16.71
CA ALA A 204 -6.48 10.99 17.11
C ALA A 204 -7.00 11.87 18.26
N TYR A 205 -6.17 12.23 19.23
CA TYR A 205 -6.55 13.19 20.27
C TYR A 205 -6.91 14.55 19.69
N GLU A 206 -6.15 15.03 18.70
CA GLU A 206 -6.43 16.30 18.04
C GLU A 206 -7.73 16.26 17.21
N PHE A 207 -7.88 15.22 16.39
CA PHE A 207 -9.13 15.04 15.62
C PHE A 207 -10.32 14.81 16.55
N GLY A 208 -10.17 14.01 17.60
CA GLY A 208 -11.20 13.79 18.61
C GLY A 208 -11.65 15.09 19.29
N ALA A 209 -10.70 15.93 19.69
CA ALA A 209 -10.98 17.25 20.28
C ALA A 209 -11.71 18.16 19.29
N MET A 210 -11.27 18.20 18.03
CA MET A 210 -11.88 19.00 16.98
C MET A 210 -13.32 18.56 16.64
N LEU A 211 -13.56 17.24 16.66
CA LEU A 211 -14.85 16.65 16.29
C LEU A 211 -15.81 16.53 17.49
N GLY A 212 -15.30 16.61 18.71
CA GLY A 212 -16.06 16.30 19.93
C GLY A 212 -16.28 14.79 20.13
N ILE A 213 -15.45 13.96 19.51
CA ILE A 213 -15.50 12.50 19.59
C ILE A 213 -14.47 12.03 20.63
N LYS A 214 -14.86 11.05 21.46
CA LYS A 214 -13.96 10.47 22.44
C LYS A 214 -12.93 9.57 21.77
N VAL A 215 -11.67 9.71 22.21
CA VAL A 215 -10.58 8.84 21.79
C VAL A 215 -10.58 7.59 22.67
N VAL A 216 -10.48 6.43 22.04
CA VAL A 216 -10.35 5.13 22.67
C VAL A 216 -9.00 4.52 22.29
N ILE A 217 -8.33 3.88 23.22
CA ILE A 217 -7.10 3.15 22.94
C ILE A 217 -7.52 1.69 22.73
N PRO A 218 -7.22 1.10 21.55
CA PRO A 218 -7.49 -0.31 21.31
C PRO A 218 -6.87 -1.19 22.38
N ASP A 219 -7.60 -2.20 22.82
CA ASP A 219 -7.08 -3.22 23.74
C ASP A 219 -6.28 -4.25 22.94
N PHE A 220 -5.13 -4.64 23.47
CA PHE A 220 -4.24 -5.58 22.81
C PHE A 220 -4.10 -6.85 23.65
N ASP A 221 -4.64 -7.95 23.15
CA ASP A 221 -4.38 -9.27 23.69
C ASP A 221 -2.95 -9.71 23.35
N LEU A 222 -2.06 -9.62 24.33
CA LEU A 222 -0.70 -10.14 24.19
C LEU A 222 -0.71 -11.66 24.35
N VAL A 223 -0.35 -12.36 23.29
CA VAL A 223 -0.11 -13.81 23.35
C VAL A 223 1.31 -14.04 23.82
N GLU A 224 1.45 -14.52 25.06
CA GLU A 224 2.75 -14.87 25.62
C GLU A 224 3.09 -16.33 25.31
N TYR A 225 4.34 -16.58 24.95
CA TYR A 225 4.86 -17.93 24.65
C TYR A 225 5.94 -18.31 25.64
N GLU A 226 5.96 -19.56 26.05
CA GLU A 226 7.06 -20.17 26.79
C GLU A 226 8.18 -20.59 25.81
N PRO A 227 9.48 -20.52 26.20
CA PRO A 227 9.97 -20.11 27.51
C PRO A 227 10.04 -18.59 27.70
N LEU A 228 10.04 -18.13 28.97
CA LEU A 228 10.17 -16.71 29.29
C LEU A 228 11.47 -16.11 28.72
N ALA A 229 11.45 -14.85 28.32
CA ALA A 229 12.64 -14.15 27.84
C ALA A 229 13.79 -14.18 28.85
N ALA A 230 13.48 -14.11 30.15
CA ALA A 230 14.46 -14.20 31.24
C ALA A 230 15.20 -15.55 31.29
N ASP A 231 14.60 -16.62 30.76
CA ASP A 231 15.24 -17.95 30.67
C ASP A 231 16.20 -18.06 29.47
N GLN A 232 16.06 -17.16 28.50
CA GLN A 232 16.82 -17.14 27.25
C GLN A 232 17.94 -16.10 27.24
N ILE A 233 17.75 -14.98 27.95
CA ILE A 233 18.64 -13.83 27.92
C ILE A 233 19.02 -13.44 29.34
N GLN A 234 20.31 -13.39 29.64
CA GLN A 234 20.83 -12.86 30.89
C GLN A 234 21.42 -11.47 30.63
N ILE A 235 20.91 -10.46 31.34
CA ILE A 235 21.40 -9.09 31.29
C ILE A 235 22.11 -8.79 32.62
N SER A 236 23.36 -8.33 32.56
CA SER A 236 24.10 -7.83 33.72
C SER A 236 24.46 -6.36 33.49
N VAL A 237 24.23 -5.54 34.50
CA VAL A 237 24.63 -4.11 34.50
C VAL A 237 25.88 -3.98 35.39
N GLU A 238 26.98 -3.56 34.78
CA GLU A 238 28.26 -3.40 35.51
C GLU A 238 28.33 -2.10 36.31
N SER A 239 27.54 -1.10 35.94
CA SER A 239 27.47 0.20 36.64
C SER A 239 26.07 0.80 36.50
N ASP A 240 25.40 0.93 37.64
CA ASP A 240 24.05 1.55 37.71
C ASP A 240 24.07 3.04 37.38
N GLU A 241 25.23 3.70 37.53
CA GLU A 241 25.40 5.10 37.19
C GLU A 241 25.41 5.38 35.67
N LEU A 242 25.75 4.37 34.86
CA LEU A 242 25.88 4.48 33.42
C LEU A 242 24.72 3.84 32.64
N ALA A 243 23.82 3.16 33.34
CA ALA A 243 22.68 2.45 32.77
C ALA A 243 21.37 3.00 33.38
N SER A 244 20.98 4.20 32.95
CA SER A 244 19.71 4.83 33.35
C SER A 244 18.73 4.85 32.20
#